data_6de8b7d7a577fdf3c2c32563025a23cd
#
_entry.id   6de8b7d7a577fdf3c2c32563025a23cd
#
_cell.length_a   1.000
_cell.length_b   1.000
_cell.length_c   1.000
_cell.angle_alpha   90.00
_cell.angle_beta   90.00
_cell.angle_gamma   90.00
#
_symmetry.space_group_name_H-M   'P 1'
#
loop_
_entity.id
_entity.type
_entity.pdbx_description
1 polymer ?
#
loop_
_entity_poly.entity_id
_entity_poly.type
_entity_poly.pdbx_seq_one_letter_code
_entity_poly.pdbx_strand_id
1 'polypeptide(L)'
;DVLVRINRPLRMAVADIESSIWPEVCGLVLPKVDSADQINFLCEIITELEEERGLDIGHTKLMVLIETPRGYSNVRSIASSSKRLSAIALGQEDFSAEMGMLEPEGMSLLSYYQTVQVAAREAGILPIGYPGSIAEFTDLDLFRSNAMVARRLGFDGGACIHPRQVPILNEAFTPTESEINRAEAMVKVYDEAMAAGDGAVAFEGKMIDVPVV
;
A
#
# COMPACT_ATOMS: atom_id res chain seq x y z
N ASP A 1 3.20 14.37 -5.26
CA ASP A 1 2.81 13.41 -6.30
C ASP A 1 1.30 13.43 -6.47
N VAL A 2 0.82 13.36 -7.73
CA VAL A 2 -0.61 13.31 -8.05
C VAL A 2 -0.96 11.93 -8.57
N LEU A 3 -1.97 11.30 -7.95
CA LEU A 3 -2.58 10.05 -8.41
C LEU A 3 -4.04 10.33 -8.79
N VAL A 4 -4.49 9.79 -9.91
CA VAL A 4 -5.88 9.92 -10.36
C VAL A 4 -6.61 8.60 -10.18
N ARG A 5 -7.70 8.58 -9.40
CA ARG A 5 -8.57 7.41 -9.30
C ARG A 5 -9.52 7.37 -10.48
N ILE A 6 -9.43 6.33 -11.29
CA ILE A 6 -10.28 6.13 -12.47
C ILE A 6 -11.56 5.36 -12.11
N ASN A 7 -12.54 5.39 -13.01
CA ASN A 7 -13.77 4.63 -12.89
C ASN A 7 -13.57 3.13 -13.19
N ARG A 8 -14.44 2.26 -12.63
CA ARG A 8 -14.38 0.81 -12.85
C ARG A 8 -14.95 0.34 -14.19
N PRO A 9 -16.10 0.86 -14.69
CA PRO A 9 -16.64 0.45 -15.98
C PRO A 9 -15.64 0.73 -17.11
N LEU A 10 -15.30 -0.29 -17.92
CA LEU A 10 -14.18 -0.24 -18.88
C LEU A 10 -14.23 0.98 -19.82
N ARG A 11 -15.40 1.33 -20.35
CA ARG A 11 -15.53 2.53 -21.19
C ARG A 11 -15.17 3.83 -20.49
N MET A 12 -15.51 3.94 -19.21
CA MET A 12 -15.15 5.11 -18.42
C MET A 12 -13.67 5.07 -18.06
N ALA A 13 -13.16 3.89 -17.69
CA ALA A 13 -11.75 3.70 -17.36
C ALA A 13 -10.84 4.15 -18.53
N VAL A 14 -11.17 3.76 -19.76
CA VAL A 14 -10.41 4.19 -20.95
C VAL A 14 -10.42 5.71 -21.10
N ALA A 15 -11.60 6.34 -21.03
CA ALA A 15 -11.71 7.79 -21.14
C ALA A 15 -10.97 8.54 -20.01
N ASP A 16 -11.01 8.00 -18.78
CA ASP A 16 -10.27 8.55 -17.65
C ASP A 16 -8.76 8.43 -17.85
N ILE A 17 -8.28 7.29 -18.37
CA ILE A 17 -6.86 7.07 -18.69
C ILE A 17 -6.41 8.06 -19.77
N GLU A 18 -7.15 8.17 -20.88
CA GLU A 18 -6.88 9.15 -21.94
C GLU A 18 -6.76 10.59 -21.39
N SER A 19 -7.56 10.91 -20.38
CA SER A 19 -7.56 12.25 -19.77
C SER A 19 -6.48 12.46 -18.72
N SER A 20 -5.83 11.40 -18.24
CA SER A 20 -4.99 11.44 -17.02
C SER A 20 -3.52 11.14 -17.26
N ILE A 21 -3.08 10.71 -18.45
CA ILE A 21 -1.66 10.41 -18.73
C ILE A 21 -0.94 11.70 -19.10
N TRP A 22 -0.34 12.38 -18.12
CA TRP A 22 0.39 13.63 -18.27
C TRP A 22 1.64 13.64 -17.38
N PRO A 23 2.67 14.48 -17.67
CA PRO A 23 3.91 14.54 -16.90
C PRO A 23 3.70 14.78 -15.39
N GLU A 24 2.66 15.53 -15.03
CA GLU A 24 2.36 15.90 -13.64
C GLU A 24 1.60 14.80 -12.88
N VAL A 25 1.06 13.79 -13.58
CA VAL A 25 0.33 12.67 -12.98
C VAL A 25 1.26 11.49 -12.83
N CYS A 26 1.64 11.19 -11.59
CA CYS A 26 2.59 10.10 -11.28
C CYS A 26 1.97 8.70 -11.42
N GLY A 27 0.64 8.59 -11.39
CA GLY A 27 0.00 7.29 -11.51
C GLY A 27 -1.52 7.31 -11.41
N LEU A 28 -2.08 6.12 -11.55
CA LEU A 28 -3.52 5.87 -11.49
C LEU A 28 -3.87 4.93 -10.33
N VAL A 29 -5.04 5.17 -9.72
CA VAL A 29 -5.64 4.27 -8.74
C VAL A 29 -6.77 3.49 -9.41
N LEU A 30 -6.63 2.18 -9.48
CA LEU A 30 -7.56 1.26 -10.14
C LEU A 30 -8.50 0.64 -9.11
N PRO A 31 -9.81 0.99 -9.11
CA PRO A 31 -10.78 0.38 -8.19
C PRO A 31 -11.25 -0.99 -8.68
N LYS A 32 -11.67 -1.84 -7.75
CA LYS A 32 -12.32 -3.13 -8.00
C LYS A 32 -11.58 -4.00 -9.01
N VAL A 33 -10.28 -4.17 -8.80
CA VAL A 33 -9.44 -5.03 -9.64
C VAL A 33 -9.71 -6.49 -9.29
N ASP A 34 -10.12 -7.28 -10.29
CA ASP A 34 -10.53 -8.68 -10.15
C ASP A 34 -9.52 -9.68 -10.71
N SER A 35 -8.63 -9.24 -11.61
CA SER A 35 -7.65 -10.14 -12.26
C SER A 35 -6.42 -9.40 -12.76
N ALA A 36 -5.33 -10.15 -12.97
CA ALA A 36 -4.11 -9.67 -13.61
C ALA A 36 -4.35 -9.18 -15.06
N ASP A 37 -5.21 -9.89 -15.80
CA ASP A 37 -5.52 -9.54 -17.20
C ASP A 37 -6.14 -8.15 -17.32
N GLN A 38 -7.00 -7.78 -16.37
CA GLN A 38 -7.56 -6.41 -16.33
C GLN A 38 -6.44 -5.35 -16.27
N ILE A 39 -5.41 -5.58 -15.46
CA ILE A 39 -4.28 -4.65 -15.34
C ILE A 39 -3.48 -4.65 -16.63
N ASN A 40 -3.21 -5.81 -17.21
CA ASN A 40 -2.42 -5.94 -18.44
C ASN A 40 -3.06 -5.18 -19.61
N PHE A 41 -4.38 -5.32 -19.82
CA PHE A 41 -5.10 -4.54 -20.84
C PHE A 41 -5.01 -3.03 -20.63
N LEU A 42 -5.12 -2.56 -19.38
CA LEU A 42 -4.98 -1.12 -19.10
C LEU A 42 -3.54 -0.65 -19.29
N CYS A 43 -2.56 -1.50 -19.00
CA CYS A 43 -1.15 -1.18 -19.22
C CYS A 43 -0.81 -1.01 -20.71
N GLU A 44 -1.46 -1.73 -21.62
CA GLU A 44 -1.30 -1.55 -23.07
C GLU A 44 -1.73 -0.14 -23.47
N ILE A 45 -2.93 0.29 -23.09
CA ILE A 45 -3.45 1.63 -23.36
C ILE A 45 -2.55 2.72 -22.77
N ILE A 46 -2.09 2.52 -21.52
CA ILE A 46 -1.20 3.49 -20.87
C ILE A 46 0.12 3.61 -21.63
N THR A 47 0.68 2.50 -22.11
CA THR A 47 1.93 2.49 -22.87
C THR A 47 1.79 3.25 -24.20
N GLU A 48 0.71 3.00 -24.93
CA GLU A 48 0.41 3.71 -26.18
C GLU A 48 0.30 5.23 -25.96
N LEU A 49 -0.37 5.65 -24.88
CA LEU A 49 -0.49 7.07 -24.53
C LEU A 49 0.80 7.71 -24.06
N GLU A 50 1.65 6.97 -23.32
CA GLU A 50 2.98 7.45 -22.94
C GLU A 50 3.85 7.69 -24.19
N GLU A 51 3.85 6.74 -25.15
CA GLU A 51 4.56 6.88 -26.42
C GLU A 51 4.03 8.08 -27.24
N GLU A 52 2.71 8.18 -27.39
CA GLU A 52 2.05 9.28 -28.12
C GLU A 52 2.39 10.65 -27.54
N ARG A 53 2.52 10.73 -26.20
CA ARG A 53 2.76 11.99 -25.46
C ARG A 53 4.23 12.25 -25.16
N GLY A 54 5.14 11.39 -25.61
CA GLY A 54 6.57 11.53 -25.41
C GLY A 54 7.02 11.39 -23.97
N LEU A 55 6.28 10.60 -23.18
CA LEU A 55 6.65 10.23 -21.81
C LEU A 55 7.52 8.97 -21.83
N ASP A 56 8.31 8.79 -20.80
CA ASP A 56 9.04 7.53 -20.61
C ASP A 56 8.05 6.38 -20.36
N ILE A 57 8.23 5.24 -21.03
CA ILE A 57 7.43 4.05 -20.80
C ILE A 57 7.61 3.59 -19.36
N GLY A 58 6.48 3.50 -18.64
CA GLY A 58 6.48 3.17 -17.20
C GLY A 58 6.50 4.40 -16.29
N HIS A 59 6.39 5.62 -16.84
CA HIS A 59 6.17 6.85 -16.09
C HIS A 59 4.96 6.71 -15.17
N THR A 60 3.81 6.33 -15.74
CA THR A 60 2.56 6.19 -14.98
C THR A 60 2.57 4.92 -14.15
N LYS A 61 2.59 5.07 -12.82
CA LYS A 61 2.48 3.97 -11.87
C LYS A 61 1.04 3.61 -11.57
N LEU A 62 0.84 2.40 -11.03
CA LEU A 62 -0.48 1.91 -10.68
C LEU A 62 -0.56 1.58 -9.20
N MET A 63 -1.63 2.01 -8.56
CA MET A 63 -2.09 1.53 -7.28
C MET A 63 -3.41 0.79 -7.49
N VAL A 64 -3.55 -0.41 -6.95
CA VAL A 64 -4.77 -1.22 -7.09
C VAL A 64 -5.54 -1.31 -5.79
N LEU A 65 -6.87 -1.27 -5.90
CA LEU A 65 -7.78 -1.50 -4.79
C LEU A 65 -8.45 -2.87 -4.94
N ILE A 66 -8.24 -3.72 -3.95
CA ILE A 66 -8.93 -5.02 -3.80
C ILE A 66 -10.23 -4.75 -3.04
N GLU A 67 -11.33 -4.80 -3.75
CA GLU A 67 -12.65 -4.38 -3.24
C GLU A 67 -13.72 -5.45 -3.45
N THR A 68 -13.33 -6.63 -3.98
CA THR A 68 -14.23 -7.75 -4.28
C THR A 68 -13.66 -9.07 -3.77
N PRO A 69 -14.51 -10.07 -3.46
CA PRO A 69 -14.06 -11.43 -3.13
C PRO A 69 -13.22 -12.07 -4.24
N ARG A 70 -13.54 -11.78 -5.52
CA ARG A 70 -12.78 -12.27 -6.67
C ARG A 70 -11.38 -11.66 -6.70
N GLY A 71 -11.27 -10.34 -6.55
CA GLY A 71 -9.97 -9.64 -6.49
C GLY A 71 -9.13 -10.15 -5.32
N TYR A 72 -9.76 -10.38 -4.18
CA TYR A 72 -9.08 -10.95 -3.01
C TYR A 72 -8.54 -12.36 -3.28
N SER A 73 -9.33 -13.23 -3.90
CA SER A 73 -8.89 -14.59 -4.24
C SER A 73 -7.73 -14.59 -5.24
N ASN A 74 -7.60 -13.55 -6.07
CA ASN A 74 -6.58 -13.39 -7.10
C ASN A 74 -5.45 -12.43 -6.66
N VAL A 75 -5.39 -12.00 -5.40
CA VAL A 75 -4.54 -10.90 -4.95
C VAL A 75 -3.06 -11.08 -5.29
N ARG A 76 -2.50 -12.29 -5.21
CA ARG A 76 -1.10 -12.57 -5.55
C ARG A 76 -0.82 -12.40 -7.04
N SER A 77 -1.69 -12.94 -7.90
CA SER A 77 -1.55 -12.78 -9.35
C SER A 77 -1.74 -11.31 -9.77
N ILE A 78 -2.63 -10.59 -9.11
CA ILE A 78 -2.82 -9.15 -9.29
C ILE A 78 -1.55 -8.40 -8.89
N ALA A 79 -1.03 -8.62 -7.68
CA ALA A 79 0.14 -7.91 -7.16
C ALA A 79 1.39 -8.07 -8.03
N SER A 80 1.56 -9.22 -8.69
CA SER A 80 2.71 -9.53 -9.56
C SER A 80 2.47 -9.28 -11.05
N SER A 81 1.32 -8.71 -11.45
CA SER A 81 0.90 -8.65 -12.86
C SER A 81 1.68 -7.65 -13.72
N SER A 82 2.21 -6.59 -13.16
CA SER A 82 2.88 -5.53 -13.92
C SER A 82 3.96 -4.82 -13.12
N LYS A 83 5.05 -4.43 -13.78
CA LYS A 83 6.10 -3.57 -13.20
C LYS A 83 5.63 -2.12 -12.96
N ARG A 84 4.45 -1.74 -13.46
CA ARG A 84 3.83 -0.45 -13.17
C ARG A 84 3.19 -0.41 -11.78
N LEU A 85 2.84 -1.58 -11.22
CA LEU A 85 2.29 -1.64 -9.88
C LEU A 85 3.32 -1.17 -8.86
N SER A 86 2.92 -0.17 -8.07
CA SER A 86 3.72 0.40 -6.99
C SER A 86 3.06 0.19 -5.61
N ALA A 87 1.74 0.03 -5.58
CA ALA A 87 1.01 -0.13 -4.34
C ALA A 87 -0.28 -0.94 -4.50
N ILE A 88 -0.73 -1.54 -3.42
CA ILE A 88 -1.99 -2.27 -3.33
C ILE A 88 -2.66 -2.00 -1.98
N ALA A 89 -3.98 -1.91 -1.99
CA ALA A 89 -4.78 -1.74 -0.78
C ALA A 89 -6.05 -2.60 -0.80
N LEU A 90 -6.56 -2.93 0.39
CA LEU A 90 -7.92 -3.45 0.57
C LEU A 90 -8.88 -2.26 0.68
N GLY A 91 -9.85 -2.17 -0.21
CA GLY A 91 -10.94 -1.20 -0.13
C GLY A 91 -12.06 -1.75 0.74
N GLN A 92 -11.95 -1.49 2.04
CA GLN A 92 -12.76 -2.12 3.09
C GLN A 92 -14.27 -2.00 2.86
N GLU A 93 -14.76 -0.83 2.47
CA GLU A 93 -16.20 -0.55 2.42
C GLU A 93 -16.88 -1.41 1.34
N ASP A 94 -16.39 -1.35 0.11
CA ASP A 94 -16.93 -2.15 -1.00
C ASP A 94 -16.70 -3.65 -0.77
N PHE A 95 -15.53 -4.04 -0.26
CA PHE A 95 -15.22 -5.43 0.04
C PHE A 95 -16.19 -6.01 1.08
N SER A 96 -16.43 -5.30 2.17
CA SER A 96 -17.36 -5.74 3.23
C SER A 96 -18.80 -5.86 2.73
N ALA A 97 -19.22 -4.91 1.90
CA ALA A 97 -20.55 -4.95 1.30
C ALA A 97 -20.73 -6.18 0.39
N GLU A 98 -19.74 -6.49 -0.45
CA GLU A 98 -19.80 -7.67 -1.32
C GLU A 98 -19.68 -9.00 -0.57
N MET A 99 -18.97 -9.00 0.58
CA MET A 99 -18.90 -10.15 1.50
C MET A 99 -20.18 -10.33 2.32
N GLY A 100 -21.13 -9.39 2.29
CA GLY A 100 -22.34 -9.44 3.09
C GLY A 100 -22.07 -9.23 4.60
N MET A 101 -20.99 -8.54 4.95
CA MET A 101 -20.66 -8.24 6.34
C MET A 101 -21.60 -7.17 6.90
N LEU A 102 -22.12 -7.42 8.09
CA LEU A 102 -22.90 -6.43 8.85
C LEU A 102 -21.95 -5.68 9.79
N GLU A 103 -21.88 -4.36 9.64
CA GLU A 103 -21.09 -3.45 10.50
C GLU A 103 -19.68 -4.01 10.81
N PRO A 104 -18.82 -4.19 9.79
CA PRO A 104 -17.50 -4.76 10.03
C PRO A 104 -16.66 -3.82 10.89
N GLU A 105 -16.25 -4.29 12.05
CA GLU A 105 -15.26 -3.60 12.88
C GLU A 105 -13.84 -3.88 12.33
N GLY A 106 -12.93 -2.92 12.49
CA GLY A 106 -11.58 -2.98 11.92
C GLY A 106 -10.84 -4.29 12.17
N MET A 107 -10.97 -4.87 13.37
CA MET A 107 -10.34 -6.14 13.71
C MET A 107 -10.93 -7.35 12.97
N SER A 108 -12.21 -7.32 12.57
CA SER A 108 -12.85 -8.41 11.81
C SER A 108 -12.28 -8.55 10.38
N LEU A 109 -11.66 -7.50 9.87
CA LEU A 109 -11.03 -7.47 8.54
C LEU A 109 -9.51 -7.70 8.57
N LEU A 110 -8.92 -7.84 9.75
CA LEU A 110 -7.46 -7.90 9.91
C LEU A 110 -6.81 -9.01 9.06
N SER A 111 -7.41 -10.19 9.00
CA SER A 111 -6.89 -11.32 8.21
C SER A 111 -6.89 -11.01 6.71
N TYR A 112 -7.89 -10.26 6.23
CA TYR A 112 -7.97 -9.84 4.83
C TYR A 112 -6.89 -8.81 4.51
N TYR A 113 -6.68 -7.82 5.38
CA TYR A 113 -5.58 -6.86 5.28
C TYR A 113 -4.22 -7.53 5.25
N GLN A 114 -3.97 -8.49 6.15
CA GLN A 114 -2.70 -9.22 6.21
C GLN A 114 -2.44 -10.05 4.94
N THR A 115 -3.47 -10.66 4.35
CA THR A 115 -3.32 -11.39 3.09
C THR A 115 -2.90 -10.46 1.94
N VAL A 116 -3.53 -9.29 1.84
CA VAL A 116 -3.14 -8.27 0.84
C VAL A 116 -1.72 -7.78 1.08
N GLN A 117 -1.35 -7.54 2.35
CA GLN A 117 0.00 -7.14 2.72
C GLN A 117 1.06 -8.18 2.34
N VAL A 118 0.80 -9.46 2.61
CA VAL A 118 1.73 -10.55 2.24
C VAL A 118 1.91 -10.61 0.73
N ALA A 119 0.83 -10.48 -0.04
CA ALA A 119 0.91 -10.45 -1.50
C ALA A 119 1.70 -9.24 -2.02
N ALA A 120 1.54 -8.07 -1.38
CA ALA A 120 2.31 -6.88 -1.70
C ALA A 120 3.82 -7.07 -1.47
N ARG A 121 4.18 -7.59 -0.29
CA ARG A 121 5.58 -7.84 0.07
C ARG A 121 6.24 -8.90 -0.84
N GLU A 122 5.51 -9.97 -1.18
CA GLU A 122 5.95 -10.99 -2.13
C GLU A 122 6.27 -10.39 -3.51
N ALA A 123 5.45 -9.44 -3.97
CA ALA A 123 5.61 -8.76 -5.25
C ALA A 123 6.56 -7.54 -5.21
N GLY A 124 7.05 -7.14 -4.04
CA GLY A 124 7.94 -5.98 -3.87
C GLY A 124 7.24 -4.62 -4.06
N ILE A 125 5.93 -4.54 -3.81
CA ILE A 125 5.14 -3.31 -3.90
C ILE A 125 4.65 -2.87 -2.51
N LEU A 126 4.23 -1.60 -2.40
CA LEU A 126 3.82 -1.01 -1.13
C LEU A 126 2.43 -1.51 -0.68
N PRO A 127 2.31 -2.15 0.48
CA PRO A 127 1.00 -2.40 1.10
C PRO A 127 0.48 -1.10 1.74
N ILE A 128 -0.65 -0.63 1.26
CA ILE A 128 -1.37 0.50 1.85
C ILE A 128 -2.57 -0.05 2.62
N GLY A 129 -2.67 0.29 3.90
CA GLY A 129 -3.72 -0.27 4.74
C GLY A 129 -4.02 0.56 5.98
N TYR A 130 -5.28 0.49 6.38
CA TYR A 130 -5.78 1.12 7.59
C TYR A 130 -6.91 0.23 8.14
N PRO A 131 -6.69 -0.48 9.26
CA PRO A 131 -7.67 -1.41 9.81
C PRO A 131 -8.77 -0.66 10.57
N GLY A 132 -9.67 -0.03 9.82
CA GLY A 132 -10.79 0.74 10.33
C GLY A 132 -11.48 1.48 9.19
N SER A 133 -12.70 1.97 9.41
CA SER A 133 -13.39 2.77 8.40
C SER A 133 -12.74 4.15 8.25
N ILE A 134 -12.30 4.48 7.05
CA ILE A 134 -11.81 5.83 6.71
C ILE A 134 -12.96 6.83 6.61
N ALA A 135 -14.20 6.35 6.50
CA ALA A 135 -15.39 7.18 6.48
C ALA A 135 -15.69 7.83 7.83
N GLU A 136 -15.20 7.26 8.94
CA GLU A 136 -15.25 7.89 10.25
C GLU A 136 -14.14 8.94 10.37
N PHE A 137 -14.50 10.20 10.21
CA PHE A 137 -13.55 11.33 10.25
C PHE A 137 -13.77 12.25 11.45
N THR A 138 -14.71 11.92 12.35
CA THR A 138 -15.01 12.70 13.54
C THR A 138 -14.19 12.27 14.73
N ASP A 139 -13.97 10.96 14.92
CA ASP A 139 -13.13 10.40 15.97
C ASP A 139 -11.67 10.29 15.53
N LEU A 140 -10.93 11.39 15.70
CA LEU A 140 -9.52 11.45 15.33
C LEU A 140 -8.59 10.65 16.24
N ASP A 141 -9.00 10.34 17.47
CA ASP A 141 -8.21 9.52 18.41
C ASP A 141 -8.30 8.05 18.01
N LEU A 142 -9.49 7.56 17.66
CA LEU A 142 -9.66 6.23 17.07
C LEU A 142 -8.87 6.11 15.76
N PHE A 143 -8.94 7.15 14.91
CA PHE A 143 -8.19 7.18 13.64
C PHE A 143 -6.69 7.06 13.89
N ARG A 144 -6.12 7.82 14.83
CA ARG A 144 -4.72 7.74 15.24
C ARG A 144 -4.35 6.34 15.75
N SER A 145 -5.18 5.77 16.63
CA SER A 145 -4.95 4.44 17.18
C SER A 145 -4.85 3.38 16.07
N ASN A 146 -5.77 3.39 15.13
CA ASN A 146 -5.77 2.46 13.99
C ASN A 146 -4.60 2.68 13.04
N ALA A 147 -4.17 3.94 12.80
CA ALA A 147 -2.97 4.24 12.01
C ALA A 147 -1.70 3.66 12.65
N MET A 148 -1.58 3.76 13.97
CA MET A 148 -0.47 3.13 14.72
C MET A 148 -0.53 1.59 14.65
N VAL A 149 -1.72 1.00 14.65
CA VAL A 149 -1.88 -0.45 14.44
C VAL A 149 -1.43 -0.83 13.03
N ALA A 150 -1.85 -0.09 12.01
CA ALA A 150 -1.43 -0.32 10.62
C ALA A 150 0.10 -0.31 10.49
N ARG A 151 0.77 0.71 11.04
CA ARG A 151 2.24 0.77 11.05
C ARG A 151 2.89 -0.44 11.72
N ARG A 152 2.39 -0.84 12.90
CA ARG A 152 2.91 -2.02 13.63
C ARG A 152 2.71 -3.33 12.87
N LEU A 153 1.69 -3.41 12.04
CA LEU A 153 1.44 -4.56 11.17
C LEU A 153 2.34 -4.56 9.93
N GLY A 154 3.10 -3.47 9.68
CA GLY A 154 4.05 -3.37 8.58
C GLY A 154 3.43 -2.83 7.28
N PHE A 155 2.35 -2.06 7.35
CA PHE A 155 1.90 -1.24 6.24
C PHE A 155 2.82 -0.03 6.06
N ASP A 156 2.96 0.44 4.83
CA ASP A 156 3.81 1.59 4.49
C ASP A 156 3.06 2.92 4.50
N GLY A 157 1.73 2.88 4.61
CA GLY A 157 0.88 4.06 4.67
C GLY A 157 -0.59 3.67 4.77
N GLY A 158 -1.44 4.69 4.86
CA GLY A 158 -2.89 4.56 4.89
C GLY A 158 -3.56 5.57 3.95
N ALA A 159 -4.79 5.29 3.53
CA ALA A 159 -5.63 6.25 2.83
C ALA A 159 -6.46 7.07 3.82
N CYS A 160 -6.80 8.31 3.44
CA CYS A 160 -7.72 9.16 4.18
C CYS A 160 -8.61 9.94 3.21
N ILE A 161 -9.77 10.37 3.70
CA ILE A 161 -10.77 11.11 2.90
C ILE A 161 -10.99 12.54 3.40
N HIS A 162 -10.38 12.92 4.51
CA HIS A 162 -10.56 14.23 5.12
C HIS A 162 -9.21 14.89 5.46
N PRO A 163 -9.01 16.21 5.23
CA PRO A 163 -7.74 16.88 5.51
C PRO A 163 -7.23 16.75 6.96
N ARG A 164 -8.15 16.63 7.94
CA ARG A 164 -7.77 16.42 9.36
C ARG A 164 -7.06 15.09 9.63
N GLN A 165 -7.26 14.09 8.78
CA GLN A 165 -6.64 12.77 8.90
C GLN A 165 -5.19 12.77 8.39
N VAL A 166 -4.84 13.67 7.47
CA VAL A 166 -3.51 13.72 6.85
C VAL A 166 -2.37 13.88 7.86
N PRO A 167 -2.40 14.87 8.79
CA PRO A 167 -1.32 15.01 9.76
C PRO A 167 -1.18 13.78 10.67
N ILE A 168 -2.27 13.08 10.97
CA ILE A 168 -2.26 11.89 11.81
C ILE A 168 -1.56 10.72 11.09
N LEU A 169 -1.85 10.51 9.79
CA LEU A 169 -1.14 9.50 9.01
C LEU A 169 0.33 9.84 8.87
N ASN A 170 0.67 11.10 8.57
CA ASN A 170 2.06 11.53 8.47
C ASN A 170 2.82 11.29 9.79
N GLU A 171 2.22 11.65 10.94
CA GLU A 171 2.81 11.39 12.26
C GLU A 171 2.97 9.89 12.51
N ALA A 172 1.92 9.09 12.22
CA ALA A 172 1.92 7.66 12.50
C ALA A 172 2.97 6.90 11.69
N PHE A 173 3.18 7.25 10.42
CA PHE A 173 4.09 6.55 9.52
C PHE A 173 5.49 7.18 9.41
N THR A 174 5.73 8.32 10.06
CA THR A 174 7.07 8.92 10.16
C THR A 174 7.80 8.34 11.37
N PRO A 175 9.02 7.80 11.21
CA PRO A 175 9.83 7.37 12.35
C PRO A 175 10.13 8.54 13.30
N THR A 176 10.05 8.30 14.59
CA THR A 176 10.47 9.27 15.61
C THR A 176 12.00 9.36 15.67
N GLU A 177 12.53 10.49 16.15
CA GLU A 177 13.99 10.65 16.37
C GLU A 177 14.55 9.54 17.28
N SER A 178 13.80 9.15 18.31
CA SER A 178 14.18 8.04 19.21
C SER A 178 14.27 6.69 18.48
N GLU A 179 13.34 6.41 17.56
CA GLU A 179 13.37 5.18 16.74
C GLU A 179 14.56 5.19 15.77
N ILE A 180 14.86 6.35 15.16
CA ILE A 180 16.01 6.51 14.26
C ILE A 180 17.30 6.28 15.03
N ASN A 181 17.52 7.00 16.13
CA ASN A 181 18.72 6.87 16.95
C ASN A 181 18.92 5.44 17.47
N ARG A 182 17.83 4.77 17.85
CA ARG A 182 17.87 3.38 18.28
C ARG A 182 18.25 2.43 17.14
N ALA A 183 17.73 2.63 15.95
CA ALA A 183 18.06 1.82 14.78
C ALA A 183 19.53 2.01 14.37
N GLU A 184 20.02 3.24 14.34
CA GLU A 184 21.44 3.55 14.07
C GLU A 184 22.39 2.91 15.09
N ALA A 185 22.04 2.97 16.38
CA ALA A 185 22.83 2.33 17.43
C ALA A 185 22.84 0.80 17.27
N MET A 186 21.71 0.20 16.89
CA MET A 186 21.60 -1.23 16.64
C MET A 186 22.46 -1.68 15.45
N VAL A 187 22.36 -0.97 14.31
CA VAL A 187 23.17 -1.24 13.10
C VAL A 187 24.68 -1.14 13.46
N LYS A 188 25.08 -0.10 14.16
CA LYS A 188 26.49 0.07 14.56
C LYS A 188 27.01 -1.09 15.40
N VAL A 189 26.27 -1.53 16.43
CA VAL A 189 26.67 -2.65 17.28
C VAL A 189 26.75 -3.94 16.49
N TYR A 190 25.84 -4.14 15.56
CA TYR A 190 25.85 -5.31 14.67
C TYR A 190 27.06 -5.30 13.72
N ASP A 191 27.36 -4.18 13.07
CA ASP A 191 28.51 -4.04 12.16
C ASP A 191 29.84 -4.29 12.89
N GLU A 192 29.99 -3.77 14.13
CA GLU A 192 31.16 -4.03 14.98
C GLU A 192 31.32 -5.52 15.30
N ALA A 193 30.24 -6.22 15.62
CA ALA A 193 30.26 -7.67 15.89
C ALA A 193 30.61 -8.47 14.62
N MET A 194 30.02 -8.13 13.49
CA MET A 194 30.33 -8.75 12.20
C MET A 194 31.81 -8.59 11.82
N ALA A 195 32.39 -7.41 12.05
CA ALA A 195 33.81 -7.15 11.81
C ALA A 195 34.73 -7.98 12.76
N ALA A 196 34.24 -8.34 13.96
CA ALA A 196 34.92 -9.23 14.90
C ALA A 196 34.75 -10.73 14.57
N GLY A 197 33.87 -11.08 13.61
CA GLY A 197 33.59 -12.46 13.21
C GLY A 197 32.41 -13.11 13.94
N ASP A 198 31.62 -12.33 14.68
CA ASP A 198 30.43 -12.79 15.39
C ASP A 198 29.20 -12.64 14.50
N GLY A 199 28.41 -13.70 14.30
CA GLY A 199 27.18 -13.72 13.47
C GLY A 199 25.94 -13.17 14.18
N ALA A 200 26.01 -12.90 15.47
CA ALA A 200 24.94 -12.33 16.30
C ALA A 200 25.50 -11.62 17.52
N VAL A 201 24.81 -10.62 18.02
CA VAL A 201 25.23 -9.83 19.18
C VAL A 201 24.03 -9.45 20.05
N ALA A 202 24.27 -9.17 21.33
CA ALA A 202 23.23 -8.69 22.23
C ALA A 202 23.08 -7.16 22.13
N PHE A 203 21.86 -6.69 21.95
CA PHE A 203 21.49 -5.28 21.98
C PHE A 203 20.26 -5.10 22.87
N GLU A 204 20.32 -4.25 23.86
CA GLU A 204 19.24 -4.00 24.85
C GLU A 204 18.65 -5.28 25.46
N GLY A 205 19.49 -6.30 25.73
CA GLY A 205 19.06 -7.57 26.31
C GLY A 205 18.38 -8.54 25.35
N LYS A 206 18.39 -8.25 24.05
CA LYS A 206 17.90 -9.15 22.99
C LYS A 206 19.03 -9.50 22.04
N MET A 207 18.98 -10.72 21.52
CA MET A 207 19.86 -11.12 20.42
C MET A 207 19.42 -10.43 19.13
N ILE A 208 20.35 -9.85 18.40
CA ILE A 208 20.18 -9.31 17.06
C ILE A 208 21.07 -10.05 16.07
N ASP A 209 20.55 -10.30 14.90
CA ASP A 209 21.19 -10.96 13.76
C ASP A 209 20.66 -10.35 12.46
N VAL A 210 21.06 -10.89 11.30
CA VAL A 210 20.67 -10.38 9.96
C VAL A 210 19.19 -10.06 9.81
N PRO A 211 18.21 -10.88 10.26
CA PRO A 211 16.78 -10.56 10.09
C PRO A 211 16.29 -9.37 10.91
N VAL A 212 17.06 -8.94 11.93
CA VAL A 212 16.66 -7.85 12.85
C VAL A 212 17.24 -6.51 12.43
N VAL A 213 18.39 -6.53 11.78
CA VAL A 213 19.16 -5.36 11.29
C VAL A 213 18.83 -5.05 9.83
#